data_b051a10228e02badd5445ded23992e84
#
_entry.id   b051a10228e02badd5445ded23992e84
#
_cell.length_a   1.000
_cell.length_b   1.000
_cell.length_c   1.000
_cell.angle_alpha   90.00
_cell.angle_beta   90.00
_cell.angle_gamma   90.00
#
_symmetry.space_group_name_H-M   'P 1'
#
loop_
_entity.id
_entity.type
_entity.pdbx_description
1 polymer ?
#
loop_
_entity_poly.entity_id
_entity_poly.type
_entity_poly.pdbx_seq_one_letter_code
_entity_poly.pdbx_strand_id
1 'polypeptide(L)'
;MKITFLYAYDGEEWSTPMAIVKEFQLRGWQTEIVSIGSNKTGSYHDLKLQRWLELKPQTDIVMFLDWGRFDSPYLDKALLPNTFWIQESGDDPQNFERNSPKANRFHFTIT
;
A
#
# COMPACT_ATOMS: atom_id res chain seq x y z
N MET A 1 -17.53 -0.95 3.87
CA MET A 1 -16.18 -0.44 4.13
C MET A 1 -15.32 -0.54 2.89
N LYS A 2 -14.44 0.41 2.69
CA LYS A 2 -13.53 0.43 1.55
C LYS A 2 -12.09 0.37 2.01
N ILE A 3 -11.27 -0.45 1.34
CA ILE A 3 -9.84 -0.56 1.54
C ILE A 3 -9.10 -0.32 0.23
N THR A 4 -8.04 0.49 0.28
CA THR A 4 -7.18 0.79 -0.86
C THR A 4 -5.81 0.17 -0.61
N PHE A 5 -5.33 -0.58 -1.58
CA PHE A 5 -4.02 -1.24 -1.54
C PHE A 5 -3.02 -0.48 -2.39
N LEU A 6 -1.85 -0.18 -1.81
CA LEU A 6 -0.74 0.46 -2.50
C LEU A 6 0.37 -0.57 -2.68
N TYR A 7 0.66 -0.94 -3.91
CA TYR A 7 1.79 -1.82 -4.23
C TYR A 7 2.13 -1.74 -5.72
N ALA A 8 3.24 -2.35 -6.11
CA ALA A 8 3.67 -2.41 -7.50
C ALA A 8 2.85 -3.48 -8.26
N TYR A 9 1.71 -3.07 -8.78
CA TYR A 9 0.75 -3.95 -9.45
C TYR A 9 0.89 -3.81 -10.97
N ASP A 10 1.13 -4.93 -11.63
CA ASP A 10 1.29 -5.02 -13.09
C ASP A 10 0.09 -5.66 -13.80
N GLY A 11 -1.04 -5.78 -13.14
CA GLY A 11 -2.21 -6.44 -13.68
C GLY A 11 -2.25 -7.96 -13.50
N GLU A 12 -1.29 -8.51 -12.76
CA GLU A 12 -1.24 -9.96 -12.48
C GLU A 12 -2.40 -10.40 -11.58
N GLU A 13 -2.90 -11.62 -11.80
CA GLU A 13 -3.92 -12.22 -10.94
C GLU A 13 -3.35 -13.08 -9.83
N TRP A 14 -2.07 -13.43 -9.92
CA TRP A 14 -1.39 -14.35 -9.01
C TRP A 14 -0.19 -13.65 -8.38
N SER A 15 -0.34 -13.27 -7.14
CA SER A 15 0.74 -12.71 -6.31
C SER A 15 0.29 -12.72 -4.86
N THR A 16 1.23 -12.60 -3.93
CA THR A 16 0.88 -12.50 -2.51
C THR A 16 0.01 -11.27 -2.22
N PRO A 17 0.33 -10.07 -2.73
CA PRO A 17 -0.57 -8.93 -2.56
C PRO A 17 -1.95 -9.17 -3.14
N MET A 18 -2.05 -9.78 -4.32
CA MET A 18 -3.35 -10.03 -4.94
C MET A 18 -4.18 -11.04 -4.16
N ALA A 19 -3.55 -12.02 -3.52
CA ALA A 19 -4.24 -12.95 -2.63
C ALA A 19 -4.87 -12.21 -1.44
N ILE A 20 -4.19 -11.21 -0.89
CA ILE A 20 -4.71 -10.38 0.20
C ILE A 20 -5.91 -9.56 -0.30
N VAL A 21 -5.81 -8.94 -1.47
CA VAL A 21 -6.91 -8.18 -2.07
C VAL A 21 -8.15 -9.05 -2.23
N LYS A 22 -7.97 -10.26 -2.79
CA LYS A 22 -9.08 -11.20 -3.00
C LYS A 22 -9.73 -11.64 -1.69
N GLU A 23 -8.96 -11.81 -0.63
CA GLU A 23 -9.51 -12.17 0.67
C GLU A 23 -10.44 -11.07 1.22
N PHE A 24 -10.06 -9.81 1.06
CA PHE A 24 -10.92 -8.70 1.46
C PHE A 24 -12.19 -8.64 0.61
N GLN A 25 -12.07 -8.89 -0.69
CA GLN A 25 -13.25 -8.96 -1.57
C GLN A 25 -14.23 -10.05 -1.14
N LEU A 26 -13.72 -11.22 -0.78
CA LEU A 26 -14.53 -12.33 -0.29
C LEU A 26 -15.26 -12.00 1.02
N ARG A 27 -14.70 -11.10 1.83
CA ARG A 27 -15.31 -10.63 3.07
C ARG A 27 -16.26 -9.46 2.89
N GLY A 28 -16.55 -9.09 1.64
CA GLY A 28 -17.52 -8.04 1.33
C GLY A 28 -16.96 -6.62 1.34
N TRP A 29 -15.64 -6.44 1.41
CA TRP A 29 -15.04 -5.13 1.34
C TRP A 29 -15.01 -4.60 -0.10
N GLN A 30 -15.28 -3.33 -0.27
CA GLN A 30 -14.95 -2.63 -1.51
C GLN A 30 -13.44 -2.43 -1.58
N THR A 31 -12.82 -2.85 -2.68
CA THR A 31 -11.36 -2.80 -2.82
C THR A 31 -10.95 -1.90 -3.97
N GLU A 32 -9.82 -1.23 -3.81
CA GLU A 32 -9.17 -0.44 -4.84
C GLU A 32 -7.68 -0.74 -4.81
N ILE A 33 -7.05 -0.82 -5.98
CA ILE A 33 -5.60 -0.94 -6.08
C ILE A 33 -5.05 0.31 -6.73
N VAL A 34 -4.11 0.96 -6.06
CA VAL A 34 -3.32 2.06 -6.64
C VAL A 34 -1.92 1.53 -6.86
N SER A 35 -1.56 1.33 -8.12
CA SER A 35 -0.23 0.83 -8.46
C SER A 35 0.82 1.94 -8.30
N ILE A 36 1.81 1.69 -7.46
CA ILE A 36 2.90 2.64 -7.20
C ILE A 36 4.18 2.30 -7.97
N GLY A 37 4.10 1.34 -8.88
CA GLY A 37 5.26 0.94 -9.66
C GLY A 37 5.02 -0.30 -10.49
N SER A 38 6.12 -0.91 -10.94
CA SER A 38 6.11 -2.16 -11.68
C SER A 38 7.14 -3.13 -11.12
N ASN A 39 6.71 -4.35 -10.80
CA ASN A 39 7.61 -5.41 -10.40
C ASN A 39 8.45 -5.94 -11.56
N LYS A 40 7.94 -5.84 -12.78
CA LYS A 40 8.65 -6.31 -13.99
C LYS A 40 9.88 -5.48 -14.27
N THR A 41 9.81 -4.17 -14.06
CA THR A 41 10.91 -3.24 -14.32
C THR A 41 11.65 -2.82 -13.06
N GLY A 42 11.10 -3.13 -11.88
CA GLY A 42 11.65 -2.68 -10.60
C GLY A 42 11.53 -1.17 -10.39
N SER A 43 10.64 -0.51 -11.14
CA SER A 43 10.47 0.95 -11.06
C SER A 43 9.35 1.32 -10.11
N TYR A 44 9.49 2.51 -9.48
CA TYR A 44 8.49 3.08 -8.58
C TYR A 44 8.09 4.47 -9.06
N HIS A 45 6.83 4.83 -8.86
CA HIS A 45 6.24 6.05 -9.41
C HIS A 45 5.49 6.85 -8.35
N ASP A 46 6.16 7.82 -7.75
CA ASP A 46 5.55 8.76 -6.80
C ASP A 46 4.34 9.48 -7.38
N LEU A 47 4.39 9.78 -8.67
CA LEU A 47 3.37 10.56 -9.34
C LEU A 47 1.99 9.90 -9.30
N LYS A 48 1.94 8.57 -9.38
CA LYS A 48 0.65 7.85 -9.29
C LYS A 48 0.03 8.00 -7.92
N LEU A 49 0.84 7.90 -6.87
CA LEU A 49 0.37 8.10 -5.50
C LEU A 49 -0.05 9.55 -5.27
N GLN A 50 0.74 10.50 -5.74
CA GLN A 50 0.43 11.93 -5.65
C GLN A 50 -0.91 12.24 -6.32
N ARG A 51 -1.12 11.76 -7.54
CA ARG A 51 -2.37 12.00 -8.29
C ARG A 51 -3.58 11.41 -7.59
N TRP A 52 -3.43 10.22 -7.04
CA TRP A 52 -4.50 9.59 -6.29
C TRP A 52 -4.89 10.44 -5.06
N LEU A 53 -3.89 10.93 -4.32
CA LEU A 53 -4.13 11.79 -3.15
C LEU A 53 -4.79 13.13 -3.54
N GLU A 54 -4.44 13.69 -4.69
CA GLU A 54 -5.04 14.94 -5.20
C GLU A 54 -6.54 14.81 -5.47
N LEU A 55 -7.02 13.61 -5.76
CA LEU A 55 -8.44 13.33 -5.93
C LEU A 55 -9.22 13.34 -4.62
N LYS A 56 -8.55 13.49 -3.48
CA LYS A 56 -9.14 13.45 -2.14
C LYS A 56 -9.99 12.20 -1.95
N PRO A 57 -9.39 11.01 -2.11
CA PRO A 57 -10.15 9.76 -2.09
C PRO A 57 -10.79 9.53 -0.73
N GLN A 58 -11.96 8.89 -0.75
CA GLN A 58 -12.64 8.46 0.47
C GLN A 58 -12.46 6.95 0.61
N THR A 59 -11.61 6.55 1.53
CA THR A 59 -11.33 5.15 1.83
C THR A 59 -11.15 5.01 3.34
N ASP A 60 -11.58 3.88 3.88
CA ASP A 60 -11.50 3.66 5.32
C ASP A 60 -10.10 3.22 5.75
N ILE A 61 -9.45 2.41 4.92
CA ILE A 61 -8.12 1.87 5.19
C ILE A 61 -7.25 2.01 3.94
N VAL A 62 -6.00 2.43 4.14
CA VAL A 62 -4.94 2.29 3.14
C VAL A 62 -3.96 1.23 3.64
N MET A 63 -3.72 0.20 2.85
CA MET A 63 -2.76 -0.84 3.15
C MET A 63 -1.61 -0.83 2.14
N PHE A 64 -0.42 -0.60 2.63
CA PHE A 64 0.81 -0.57 1.85
C PHE A 64 1.45 -1.96 1.88
N LEU A 65 1.61 -2.57 0.71
CA LEU A 65 2.08 -3.95 0.55
C LEU A 65 3.40 -4.03 -0.23
N ASP A 66 4.24 -3.03 -0.11
CA ASP A 66 5.57 -3.09 -0.71
C ASP A 66 6.59 -3.54 0.33
N TRP A 67 7.41 -4.50 -0.04
CA TRP A 67 8.35 -5.11 0.88
C TRP A 67 9.73 -4.42 0.83
N GLY A 68 9.71 -3.09 0.81
CA GLY A 68 10.81 -2.35 1.34
C GLY A 68 11.53 -1.35 0.48
N ARG A 69 11.22 -1.23 -0.81
CA ARG A 69 11.99 -0.35 -1.70
C ARG A 69 11.34 1.01 -1.96
N PHE A 70 10.02 1.05 -1.90
CA PHE A 70 9.30 2.29 -2.17
C PHE A 70 9.41 3.23 -0.98
N ASP A 71 9.89 4.43 -1.24
CA ASP A 71 9.92 5.51 -0.26
C ASP A 71 9.51 6.80 -0.96
N SER A 72 8.50 7.48 -0.42
CA SER A 72 7.92 8.65 -1.03
C SER A 72 7.40 9.58 0.07
N PRO A 73 7.54 10.91 -0.10
CA PRO A 73 6.91 11.87 0.81
C PRO A 73 5.39 11.81 0.79
N TYR A 74 4.80 11.21 -0.24
CA TYR A 74 3.35 11.02 -0.34
C TYR A 74 2.85 9.78 0.40
N LEU A 75 3.74 8.94 0.92
CA LEU A 75 3.42 7.78 1.72
C LEU A 75 3.38 8.19 3.19
N ASP A 76 2.29 8.85 3.58
CA ASP A 76 2.18 9.43 4.91
C ASP A 76 0.70 9.56 5.32
N LYS A 77 0.37 9.04 6.50
CA LYS A 77 -0.97 9.10 7.09
C LYS A 77 -1.51 10.52 7.24
N ALA A 78 -0.63 11.51 7.37
CA ALA A 78 -1.02 12.91 7.51
C ALA A 78 -1.70 13.46 6.26
N LEU A 79 -1.49 12.84 5.09
CA LEU A 79 -2.08 13.29 3.82
C LEU A 79 -3.52 12.85 3.62
N LEU A 80 -3.98 11.85 4.38
CA LEU A 80 -5.38 11.43 4.48
C LEU A 80 -5.72 11.16 5.95
N PRO A 81 -5.96 12.21 6.74
CA PRO A 81 -6.02 12.07 8.20
C PRO A 81 -7.23 11.29 8.71
N ASN A 82 -8.29 11.15 7.91
CA ASN A 82 -9.49 10.41 8.29
C ASN A 82 -9.45 8.94 7.86
N THR A 83 -8.31 8.47 7.37
CA THR A 83 -8.09 7.12 6.88
C THR A 83 -7.10 6.41 7.80
N PHE A 84 -7.34 5.12 8.06
CA PHE A 84 -6.42 4.30 8.84
C PHE A 84 -5.35 3.70 7.92
N TRP A 85 -4.08 3.96 8.21
CA TRP A 85 -2.95 3.56 7.37
C TRP A 85 -2.19 2.40 8.00
N ILE A 86 -2.02 1.33 7.24
CA ILE A 86 -1.32 0.11 7.65
C ILE A 86 -0.21 -0.18 6.65
N GLN A 87 0.98 -0.51 7.14
CA GLN A 87 1.99 -1.15 6.29
C GLN A 87 2.17 -2.61 6.69
N GLU A 88 2.39 -3.46 5.71
CA GLU A 88 2.74 -4.87 5.89
C GLU A 88 4.19 -5.04 5.43
N SER A 89 5.08 -5.44 6.34
CA SER A 89 6.51 -5.49 6.07
C SER A 89 7.01 -6.85 5.57
N GLY A 90 6.14 -7.86 5.53
CA GLY A 90 6.52 -9.22 5.17
C GLY A 90 7.33 -9.92 6.25
N ASP A 91 7.70 -11.18 5.97
CA ASP A 91 8.40 -12.04 6.94
C ASP A 91 9.93 -11.93 6.83
N ASP A 92 10.45 -11.32 5.77
CA ASP A 92 11.88 -11.20 5.54
C ASP A 92 12.46 -10.14 6.47
N PRO A 93 13.53 -10.43 7.27
CA PRO A 93 14.19 -9.44 8.09
C PRO A 93 14.66 -8.20 7.34
N GLN A 94 15.07 -8.33 6.09
CA GLN A 94 15.47 -7.18 5.28
C GLN A 94 14.28 -6.25 5.01
N ASN A 95 13.10 -6.79 4.77
CA ASN A 95 11.89 -5.99 4.58
C ASN A 95 11.51 -5.24 5.86
N PHE A 96 11.67 -5.90 7.01
CA PHE A 96 11.45 -5.26 8.30
C PHE A 96 12.43 -4.10 8.52
N GLU A 97 13.70 -4.29 8.24
CA GLU A 97 14.71 -3.23 8.38
C GLU A 97 14.43 -2.04 7.46
N ARG A 98 13.94 -2.28 6.25
CA ARG A 98 13.61 -1.22 5.30
C ARG A 98 12.35 -0.46 5.71
N ASN A 99 11.35 -1.14 6.25
CA ASN A 99 10.06 -0.55 6.54
C ASN A 99 9.95 0.03 7.96
N SER A 100 10.76 -0.45 8.90
CA SER A 100 10.68 0.04 10.26
C SER A 100 10.99 1.54 10.41
N PRO A 101 11.93 2.15 9.65
CA PRO A 101 12.09 3.61 9.67
C PRO A 101 10.88 4.39 9.17
N LYS A 102 9.99 3.74 8.42
CA LYS A 102 8.76 4.37 7.90
C LYS A 102 7.56 4.20 8.83
N ALA A 103 7.72 3.48 9.94
CA ALA A 103 6.60 3.09 10.80
C ALA A 103 5.80 4.28 11.32
N ASN A 104 6.44 5.43 11.55
CA ASN A 104 5.78 6.63 12.02
C ASN A 104 4.86 7.29 10.97
N ARG A 105 4.95 6.89 9.71
CA ARG A 105 4.07 7.36 8.63
C ARG A 105 2.75 6.60 8.57
N PHE A 106 2.64 5.52 9.35
CA PHE A 106 1.48 4.64 9.40
C PHE A 106 0.90 4.60 10.80
N HIS A 107 -0.38 4.22 10.91
CA HIS A 107 -0.99 3.97 12.20
C HIS A 107 -0.58 2.62 12.77
N PHE A 108 -0.33 1.64 11.90
CA PHE A 108 -0.03 0.28 12.30
C PHE A 108 0.93 -0.39 11.31
N THR A 109 1.83 -1.21 11.82
CA THR A 109 2.75 -2.01 11.02
C THR A 109 2.54 -3.49 11.37
N ILE A 110 2.29 -4.32 10.34
CA ILE A 110 2.20 -5.77 10.45
C ILE A 110 3.55 -6.35 10.07
N THR A 111 4.12 -7.16 10.93
CA THR A 111 5.44 -7.80 10.71
C THR A 111 5.33 -9.31 10.50
#